data_29d4ab47dc8f144ef39c19bf5742ec1c
#
_entry.id   29d4ab47dc8f144ef39c19bf5742ec1c
#
_cell.length_a   1.000
_cell.length_b   1.000
_cell.length_c   1.000
_cell.angle_alpha   90.00
_cell.angle_beta   90.00
_cell.angle_gamma   90.00
#
_symmetry.space_group_name_H-M   'P 1'
#
loop_
_entity.id
_entity.type
_entity.pdbx_description
1 polymer ?
#
loop_
_entity_poly.entity_id
_entity_poly.type
_entity_poly.pdbx_seq_one_letter_code
_entity_poly.pdbx_strand_id
1 'polypeptide(L)'
;KRMTVPEINIVQMLNDKEQKTSYKDVTLEDIVHGHVARYSSTGATFDLDLSLPDENGTINEERMAGTIGASEGKDIDGVFIARLYTEKAGPNDTEAKPVYGPFSAKNIVVKGSQSNFSYDEVRSNGFTMRLPAEPFTETLQKLEAAKDIESLSQEERKEFFMRLIGLFDTIGKGDVELLGMKIQPGDPEKGEGKIDKMAMSFDNKKLDMSLNGFSA
;
A
#
# COMPACT_ATOMS: atom_id res chain seq x y z
N LYS A 1 25.46 -8.92 -5.32
CA LYS A 1 25.70 -7.75 -6.20
C LYS A 1 25.01 -6.53 -5.63
N ARG A 2 25.64 -5.35 -5.76
CA ARG A 2 25.05 -4.07 -5.34
C ARG A 2 24.74 -3.23 -6.58
N MET A 3 23.57 -2.58 -6.55
CA MET A 3 23.14 -1.61 -7.55
C MET A 3 22.72 -0.34 -6.82
N THR A 4 23.16 0.81 -7.29
CA THR A 4 22.74 2.12 -6.78
C THR A 4 22.22 2.96 -7.93
N VAL A 5 21.05 3.56 -7.75
CA VAL A 5 20.39 4.44 -8.72
C VAL A 5 20.11 5.77 -8.02
N PRO A 6 20.67 6.90 -8.50
CA PRO A 6 20.50 8.19 -7.84
C PRO A 6 19.04 8.63 -7.76
N GLU A 7 18.26 8.36 -8.82
CA GLU A 7 16.84 8.69 -8.86
C GLU A 7 16.07 7.71 -9.72
N ILE A 8 14.89 7.30 -9.22
CA ILE A 8 13.91 6.49 -9.97
C ILE A 8 12.61 7.28 -10.03
N ASN A 9 12.17 7.64 -11.23
CA ASN A 9 10.90 8.31 -11.46
C ASN A 9 9.91 7.32 -12.06
N ILE A 10 8.78 7.14 -11.40
CA ILE A 10 7.67 6.31 -11.85
C ILE A 10 6.51 7.21 -12.18
N VAL A 11 6.04 7.13 -13.41
CA VAL A 11 4.84 7.82 -13.88
C VAL A 11 3.85 6.77 -14.34
N GLN A 12 2.66 6.80 -13.77
CA GLN A 12 1.57 5.90 -14.13
C GLN A 12 0.35 6.72 -14.51
N MET A 13 -0.44 6.22 -15.45
CA MET A 13 -1.76 6.78 -15.77
C MET A 13 -2.83 5.94 -15.07
N LEU A 14 -3.62 6.58 -14.22
CA LEU A 14 -4.77 5.98 -13.56
C LEU A 14 -6.00 6.88 -13.82
N ASN A 15 -7.02 6.35 -14.46
CA ASN A 15 -8.24 7.11 -14.82
C ASN A 15 -7.91 8.41 -15.58
N ASP A 16 -7.02 8.34 -16.58
CA ASP A 16 -6.52 9.47 -17.39
C ASP A 16 -5.77 10.54 -16.58
N LYS A 17 -5.42 10.26 -15.31
CA LYS A 17 -4.64 11.15 -14.44
C LYS A 17 -3.25 10.60 -14.23
N GLU A 18 -2.27 11.51 -14.25
CA GLU A 18 -0.87 11.18 -14.06
C GLU A 18 -0.54 11.04 -12.58
N GLN A 19 -0.06 9.86 -12.20
CA GLN A 19 0.43 9.54 -10.85
C GLN A 19 1.96 9.55 -10.89
N LYS A 20 2.58 10.34 -10.03
CA LYS A 20 4.04 10.48 -9.98
C LYS A 20 4.60 9.99 -8.66
N THR A 21 5.66 9.20 -8.73
CA THR A 21 6.46 8.83 -7.57
C THR A 21 7.94 8.91 -7.94
N SER A 22 8.73 9.57 -7.10
CA SER A 22 10.18 9.67 -7.28
C SER A 22 10.88 9.13 -6.03
N TYR A 23 11.88 8.26 -6.23
CA TYR A 23 12.74 7.73 -5.17
C TYR A 23 14.15 8.24 -5.36
N LYS A 24 14.86 8.59 -4.26
CA LYS A 24 16.23 9.11 -4.26
C LYS A 24 17.21 8.12 -3.67
N ASP A 25 18.40 8.05 -4.28
CA ASP A 25 19.54 7.25 -3.81
C ASP A 25 19.16 5.81 -3.49
N VAL A 26 18.42 5.17 -4.41
CA VAL A 26 17.99 3.78 -4.24
C VAL A 26 19.20 2.85 -4.31
N THR A 27 19.38 2.06 -3.27
CA THR A 27 20.40 1.00 -3.23
C THR A 27 19.74 -0.36 -3.05
N LEU A 28 20.12 -1.30 -3.90
CA LEU A 28 19.74 -2.71 -3.83
C LEU A 28 20.99 -3.54 -3.63
N GLU A 29 21.00 -4.39 -2.62
CA GLU A 29 22.15 -5.23 -2.29
C GLU A 29 21.80 -6.72 -2.38
N ASP A 30 22.80 -7.50 -2.77
CA ASP A 30 22.76 -8.96 -2.89
C ASP A 30 21.58 -9.45 -3.74
N ILE A 31 21.52 -8.89 -4.96
CA ILE A 31 20.51 -9.28 -5.95
C ILE A 31 20.91 -10.64 -6.55
N VAL A 32 20.07 -11.66 -6.32
CA VAL A 32 20.25 -13.02 -6.84
C VAL A 32 18.91 -13.54 -7.37
N HIS A 33 18.85 -13.85 -8.67
CA HIS A 33 17.64 -14.40 -9.32
C HIS A 33 16.34 -13.63 -8.99
N GLY A 34 16.42 -12.28 -8.94
CA GLY A 34 15.26 -11.44 -8.64
C GLY A 34 14.91 -11.28 -7.15
N HIS A 35 15.59 -11.99 -6.28
CA HIS A 35 15.54 -11.74 -4.84
C HIS A 35 16.54 -10.63 -4.47
N VAL A 36 16.11 -9.67 -3.65
CA VAL A 36 16.90 -8.54 -3.14
C VAL A 36 17.03 -8.69 -1.63
N ALA A 37 18.24 -8.96 -1.14
CA ALA A 37 18.45 -9.15 0.28
C ALA A 37 18.27 -7.86 1.08
N ARG A 38 18.61 -6.69 0.50
CA ARG A 38 18.44 -5.39 1.14
C ARG A 38 18.10 -4.30 0.13
N TYR A 39 17.13 -3.49 0.49
CA TYR A 39 16.73 -2.25 -0.17
C TYR A 39 16.93 -1.07 0.77
N SER A 40 17.36 0.07 0.25
CA SER A 40 17.29 1.35 0.94
C SER A 40 17.09 2.51 -0.03
N SER A 41 16.47 3.59 0.47
CA SER A 41 16.33 4.88 -0.21
C SER A 41 16.47 6.00 0.81
N THR A 42 17.07 7.13 0.41
CA THR A 42 17.21 8.30 1.28
C THR A 42 15.95 9.14 1.33
N GLY A 43 15.02 8.95 0.38
CA GLY A 43 13.74 9.64 0.37
C GLY A 43 12.90 9.31 -0.85
N ALA A 44 11.61 9.63 -0.76
CA ALA A 44 10.70 9.58 -1.88
C ALA A 44 9.71 10.74 -1.84
N THR A 45 9.17 11.09 -3.00
CA THR A 45 8.05 12.03 -3.16
C THR A 45 6.96 11.35 -3.97
N PHE A 46 5.72 11.69 -3.69
CA PHE A 46 4.59 11.22 -4.49
C PHE A 46 3.60 12.36 -4.73
N ASP A 47 2.90 12.28 -5.85
CA ASP A 47 1.82 13.17 -6.25
C ASP A 47 0.78 12.33 -6.98
N LEU A 48 -0.37 12.14 -6.33
CA LEU A 48 -1.41 11.20 -6.72
C LEU A 48 -2.74 11.94 -6.84
N ASP A 49 -3.41 11.76 -7.96
CA ASP A 49 -4.81 12.18 -8.14
C ASP A 49 -5.72 10.97 -7.97
N LEU A 50 -6.48 10.96 -6.89
CA LEU A 50 -7.37 9.85 -6.52
C LEU A 50 -8.83 10.26 -6.78
N SER A 51 -9.64 9.27 -7.13
CA SER A 51 -11.08 9.41 -7.19
C SER A 51 -11.66 8.58 -6.04
N LEU A 52 -12.04 9.24 -4.94
CA LEU A 52 -12.50 8.59 -3.73
C LEU A 52 -13.99 8.88 -3.51
N PRO A 53 -14.81 7.87 -3.17
CA PRO A 53 -16.19 8.10 -2.77
C PRO A 53 -16.24 8.79 -1.40
N ASP A 54 -17.11 9.80 -1.26
CA ASP A 54 -17.46 10.38 0.05
C ASP A 54 -18.44 9.46 0.81
N GLU A 55 -18.88 9.93 1.98
CA GLU A 55 -19.85 9.22 2.84
C GLU A 55 -21.23 9.01 2.18
N ASN A 56 -21.54 9.74 1.10
CA ASN A 56 -22.78 9.65 0.34
C ASN A 56 -22.58 8.84 -0.98
N GLY A 57 -21.37 8.30 -1.21
CA GLY A 57 -21.04 7.58 -2.45
C GLY A 57 -20.67 8.49 -3.63
N THR A 58 -20.63 9.80 -3.46
CA THR A 58 -20.24 10.75 -4.52
C THR A 58 -18.73 10.67 -4.75
N ILE A 59 -18.31 10.45 -5.99
CA ILE A 59 -16.89 10.41 -6.33
C ILE A 59 -16.31 11.83 -6.28
N ASN A 60 -15.43 12.05 -5.33
CA ASN A 60 -14.66 13.29 -5.22
C ASN A 60 -13.23 13.08 -5.73
N GLU A 61 -12.76 14.06 -6.47
CA GLU A 61 -11.37 14.11 -6.89
C GLU A 61 -10.53 14.63 -5.72
N GLU A 62 -9.57 13.82 -5.27
CA GLU A 62 -8.66 14.19 -4.21
C GLU A 62 -7.21 14.09 -4.70
N ARG A 63 -6.47 15.18 -4.60
CA ARG A 63 -5.04 15.19 -4.82
C ARG A 63 -4.31 14.98 -3.51
N MET A 64 -3.48 13.95 -3.48
CA MET A 64 -2.61 13.63 -2.36
C MET A 64 -1.16 13.78 -2.81
N ALA A 65 -0.42 14.63 -2.14
CA ALA A 65 1.01 14.78 -2.39
C ALA A 65 1.78 14.61 -1.08
N GLY A 66 3.01 14.12 -1.16
CA GLY A 66 3.76 13.94 0.07
C GLY A 66 5.20 13.55 -0.13
N THR A 67 5.83 13.32 1.02
CA THR A 67 7.22 12.92 1.11
C THR A 67 7.36 11.74 2.04
N ILE A 68 8.30 10.87 1.75
CA ILE A 68 8.78 9.81 2.62
C ILE A 68 10.26 10.08 2.82
N GLY A 69 10.73 10.07 4.07
CA GLY A 69 12.16 10.15 4.37
C GLY A 69 12.89 8.85 4.05
N ALA A 70 13.90 8.52 4.82
CA ALA A 70 14.65 7.29 4.60
C ALA A 70 13.76 6.06 4.75
N SER A 71 13.92 5.12 3.82
CA SER A 71 13.25 3.82 3.86
C SER A 71 14.24 2.68 3.65
N GLU A 72 13.97 1.55 4.27
CA GLU A 72 14.76 0.33 4.16
C GLU A 72 13.87 -0.90 4.19
N GLY A 73 14.30 -1.95 3.52
CA GLY A 73 13.60 -3.23 3.48
C GLY A 73 14.57 -4.38 3.28
N LYS A 74 14.14 -5.59 3.64
CA LYS A 74 14.93 -6.81 3.50
C LYS A 74 14.15 -7.92 2.83
N ASP A 75 14.89 -8.85 2.25
CA ASP A 75 14.37 -10.12 1.73
C ASP A 75 13.18 -9.95 0.78
N ILE A 76 13.32 -9.04 -0.19
CA ILE A 76 12.27 -8.76 -1.18
C ILE A 76 12.34 -9.80 -2.30
N ASP A 77 11.27 -10.56 -2.48
CA ASP A 77 11.13 -11.53 -3.58
C ASP A 77 10.44 -10.88 -4.79
N GLY A 78 11.24 -10.22 -5.64
CA GLY A 78 10.74 -9.57 -6.85
C GLY A 78 10.13 -10.52 -7.86
N VAL A 79 10.59 -11.79 -7.90
CA VAL A 79 9.99 -12.81 -8.77
C VAL A 79 8.62 -13.18 -8.30
N PHE A 80 8.46 -13.42 -7.00
CA PHE A 80 7.15 -13.76 -6.44
C PHE A 80 6.17 -12.57 -6.55
N ILE A 81 6.66 -11.33 -6.32
CA ILE A 81 5.85 -10.12 -6.58
C ILE A 81 5.37 -10.09 -8.03
N ALA A 82 6.24 -10.30 -9.02
CA ALA A 82 5.83 -10.33 -10.42
C ALA A 82 4.78 -11.41 -10.70
N ARG A 83 4.92 -12.60 -10.09
CA ARG A 83 3.95 -13.69 -10.23
C ARG A 83 2.57 -13.35 -9.67
N LEU A 84 2.49 -12.62 -8.54
CA LEU A 84 1.20 -12.13 -7.99
C LEU A 84 0.41 -11.30 -9.01
N TYR A 85 1.11 -10.54 -9.86
CA TYR A 85 0.47 -9.68 -10.87
C TYR A 85 0.15 -10.41 -12.17
N THR A 86 0.87 -11.49 -12.51
CA THR A 86 0.82 -12.10 -13.85
C THR A 86 0.35 -13.54 -13.86
N GLU A 87 0.33 -14.23 -12.72
CA GLU A 87 -0.01 -15.64 -12.63
C GLU A 87 -1.19 -15.88 -11.69
N LYS A 88 -1.96 -16.92 -11.98
CA LYS A 88 -2.99 -17.47 -11.10
C LYS A 88 -2.47 -18.68 -10.35
N ALA A 89 -3.03 -18.90 -9.15
CA ALA A 89 -2.71 -20.07 -8.35
C ALA A 89 -2.99 -21.39 -9.11
N GLY A 90 -2.01 -22.28 -9.12
CA GLY A 90 -2.18 -23.65 -9.54
C GLY A 90 -2.62 -24.57 -8.38
N PRO A 91 -2.91 -25.85 -8.64
CA PRO A 91 -3.36 -26.79 -7.62
C PRO A 91 -2.39 -26.96 -6.43
N ASN A 92 -1.11 -26.66 -6.64
CA ASN A 92 -0.04 -26.81 -5.65
C ASN A 92 0.35 -25.48 -4.97
N ASP A 93 -0.23 -24.35 -5.35
CA ASP A 93 0.09 -23.02 -4.81
C ASP A 93 -0.80 -22.68 -3.60
N THR A 94 -0.86 -23.55 -2.61
CA THR A 94 -1.71 -23.40 -1.42
C THR A 94 -1.03 -22.69 -0.26
N GLU A 95 0.31 -22.65 -0.25
CA GLU A 95 1.09 -22.08 0.83
C GLU A 95 1.40 -20.60 0.60
N ALA A 96 1.35 -19.81 1.68
CA ALA A 96 1.80 -18.43 1.65
C ALA A 96 3.33 -18.39 1.62
N LYS A 97 3.88 -17.55 0.73
CA LYS A 97 5.32 -17.32 0.56
C LYS A 97 5.68 -15.90 0.99
N PRO A 98 6.90 -15.67 1.50
CA PRO A 98 7.37 -14.33 1.79
C PRO A 98 7.36 -13.45 0.54
N VAL A 99 6.81 -12.23 0.68
CA VAL A 99 6.88 -11.18 -0.34
C VAL A 99 8.05 -10.25 -0.03
N TYR A 100 8.15 -9.86 1.23
CA TYR A 100 9.28 -9.13 1.80
C TYR A 100 9.41 -9.44 3.30
N GLY A 101 10.61 -9.22 3.84
CA GLY A 101 10.95 -9.29 5.25
C GLY A 101 10.72 -7.96 5.97
N PRO A 102 11.50 -7.62 7.01
CA PRO A 102 11.35 -6.35 7.72
C PRO A 102 11.48 -5.14 6.79
N PHE A 103 10.58 -4.17 7.00
CA PHE A 103 10.54 -2.91 6.27
C PHE A 103 10.32 -1.75 7.25
N SER A 104 10.94 -0.60 6.98
CA SER A 104 10.63 0.66 7.66
C SER A 104 10.72 1.85 6.71
N ALA A 105 9.92 2.89 6.99
CA ALA A 105 9.99 4.19 6.35
C ALA A 105 9.78 5.27 7.42
N LYS A 106 10.53 6.37 7.37
CA LYS A 106 10.52 7.43 8.39
C LYS A 106 10.10 8.77 7.83
N ASN A 107 9.62 9.63 8.71
CA ASN A 107 9.26 11.02 8.35
C ASN A 107 8.34 11.09 7.15
N ILE A 108 7.19 10.41 7.23
CA ILE A 108 6.19 10.42 6.18
C ILE A 108 5.28 11.63 6.39
N VAL A 109 5.08 12.41 5.32
CA VAL A 109 4.14 13.53 5.29
C VAL A 109 3.23 13.34 4.10
N VAL A 110 1.92 13.40 4.35
CA VAL A 110 0.86 13.30 3.33
C VAL A 110 0.02 14.55 3.40
N LYS A 111 -0.12 15.26 2.30
CA LYS A 111 -0.97 16.45 2.17
C LYS A 111 -2.16 16.09 1.31
N GLY A 112 -3.34 16.13 1.89
CA GLY A 112 -4.62 15.99 1.20
C GLY A 112 -5.36 17.33 1.12
N SER A 113 -6.46 17.35 0.40
CA SER A 113 -7.29 18.55 0.24
C SER A 113 -7.96 18.99 1.53
N GLN A 114 -8.35 18.05 2.39
CA GLN A 114 -9.11 18.31 3.62
C GLN A 114 -8.27 18.16 4.89
N SER A 115 -7.17 17.42 4.86
CA SER A 115 -6.33 17.13 6.03
C SER A 115 -4.92 16.78 5.61
N ASN A 116 -3.96 17.14 6.48
CA ASN A 116 -2.58 16.68 6.36
C ASN A 116 -2.33 15.61 7.42
N PHE A 117 -1.54 14.62 7.05
CA PHE A 117 -1.12 13.55 7.93
C PHE A 117 0.39 13.50 8.00
N SER A 118 0.93 13.19 9.15
CA SER A 118 2.35 12.85 9.26
C SER A 118 2.53 11.64 10.18
N TYR A 119 3.60 10.88 9.92
CA TYR A 119 3.99 9.71 10.69
C TYR A 119 5.49 9.80 10.94
N ASP A 120 5.91 9.53 12.17
CA ASP A 120 7.34 9.47 12.48
C ASP A 120 7.97 8.23 11.84
N GLU A 121 7.27 7.09 11.89
CA GLU A 121 7.71 5.84 11.29
C GLU A 121 6.53 4.95 10.90
N VAL A 122 6.67 4.27 9.79
CA VAL A 122 5.85 3.12 9.38
C VAL A 122 6.78 1.92 9.31
N ARG A 123 6.43 0.81 9.96
CA ARG A 123 7.24 -0.41 9.94
C ARG A 123 6.41 -1.67 9.86
N SER A 124 7.03 -2.73 9.36
CA SER A 124 6.48 -4.07 9.23
C SER A 124 7.58 -5.09 9.52
N ASN A 125 7.24 -6.23 10.12
CA ASN A 125 8.17 -7.34 10.30
C ASN A 125 8.23 -8.27 9.08
N GLY A 126 7.38 -8.03 8.09
CA GLY A 126 7.33 -8.77 6.84
C GLY A 126 5.92 -9.14 6.44
N PHE A 127 5.81 -9.62 5.21
CA PHE A 127 4.53 -9.93 4.59
C PHE A 127 4.61 -11.20 3.76
N THR A 128 3.62 -12.07 3.92
CA THR A 128 3.50 -13.31 3.15
C THR A 128 2.19 -13.33 2.39
N MET A 129 2.20 -13.87 1.17
CA MET A 129 1.02 -14.01 0.33
C MET A 129 0.95 -15.40 -0.32
N ARG A 130 -0.24 -15.77 -0.73
CA ARG A 130 -0.50 -16.87 -1.67
C ARG A 130 -0.69 -16.31 -3.05
N LEU A 131 -0.40 -17.10 -4.08
CA LEU A 131 -0.82 -16.72 -5.43
C LEU A 131 -2.35 -16.56 -5.46
N PRO A 132 -2.86 -15.52 -6.14
CA PRO A 132 -4.29 -15.27 -6.25
C PRO A 132 -4.96 -16.27 -7.21
N ALA A 133 -6.26 -16.49 -7.03
CA ALA A 133 -7.04 -17.28 -7.99
C ALA A 133 -7.13 -16.61 -9.38
N GLU A 134 -7.00 -15.30 -9.43
CA GLU A 134 -6.94 -14.46 -10.62
C GLU A 134 -5.76 -13.48 -10.47
N PRO A 135 -4.91 -13.25 -11.49
CA PRO A 135 -3.80 -12.31 -11.41
C PRO A 135 -4.23 -10.93 -10.92
N PHE A 136 -3.41 -10.25 -10.12
CA PHE A 136 -3.76 -8.93 -9.61
C PHE A 136 -4.01 -7.90 -10.71
N THR A 137 -3.31 -7.99 -11.85
CA THR A 137 -3.60 -7.13 -13.01
C THR A 137 -5.04 -7.26 -13.50
N GLU A 138 -5.57 -8.48 -13.60
CA GLU A 138 -6.94 -8.71 -14.01
C GLU A 138 -7.95 -8.28 -12.93
N THR A 139 -7.65 -8.61 -11.66
CA THR A 139 -8.50 -8.21 -10.52
C THR A 139 -8.61 -6.70 -10.43
N LEU A 140 -7.48 -5.96 -10.52
CA LEU A 140 -7.48 -4.50 -10.45
C LEU A 140 -8.23 -3.86 -11.62
N GLN A 141 -8.05 -4.37 -12.85
CA GLN A 141 -8.81 -3.89 -14.02
C GLN A 141 -10.33 -4.07 -13.85
N LYS A 142 -10.76 -5.20 -13.29
CA LYS A 142 -12.19 -5.46 -13.05
C LYS A 142 -12.74 -4.60 -11.90
N LEU A 143 -11.96 -4.35 -10.86
CA LEU A 143 -12.34 -3.42 -9.78
C LEU A 143 -12.42 -1.98 -10.30
N GLU A 144 -11.48 -1.58 -11.16
CA GLU A 144 -11.48 -0.26 -11.80
C GLU A 144 -12.69 -0.08 -12.74
N ALA A 145 -13.05 -1.11 -13.50
CA ALA A 145 -14.22 -1.06 -14.39
C ALA A 145 -15.55 -0.88 -13.62
N ALA A 146 -15.59 -1.27 -12.35
CA ALA A 146 -16.75 -1.12 -11.46
C ALA A 146 -16.76 0.25 -10.74
N LYS A 147 -16.54 1.33 -11.48
CA LYS A 147 -16.36 2.71 -10.95
C LYS A 147 -17.51 3.25 -10.09
N ASP A 148 -18.71 2.73 -10.30
CA ASP A 148 -19.90 3.15 -9.58
C ASP A 148 -20.62 1.92 -9.03
N ILE A 149 -20.32 1.60 -7.77
CA ILE A 149 -20.89 0.43 -7.09
C ILE A 149 -22.40 0.52 -6.96
N GLU A 150 -22.96 1.73 -6.89
CA GLU A 150 -24.40 1.93 -6.77
C GLU A 150 -25.14 1.63 -8.08
N SER A 151 -24.50 1.87 -9.23
CA SER A 151 -25.05 1.57 -10.54
C SER A 151 -25.00 0.09 -10.91
N LEU A 152 -24.19 -0.71 -10.19
CA LEU A 152 -24.06 -2.14 -10.43
C LEU A 152 -25.35 -2.89 -10.05
N SER A 153 -25.71 -3.87 -10.86
CA SER A 153 -26.73 -4.85 -10.50
C SER A 153 -26.36 -5.61 -9.22
N GLN A 154 -27.31 -6.25 -8.58
CA GLN A 154 -27.07 -7.03 -7.36
C GLN A 154 -26.02 -8.14 -7.58
N GLU A 155 -25.99 -8.73 -8.76
CA GLU A 155 -25.05 -9.79 -9.14
C GLU A 155 -23.64 -9.23 -9.32
N GLU A 156 -23.48 -8.11 -10.02
CA GLU A 156 -22.19 -7.42 -10.21
C GLU A 156 -21.62 -6.91 -8.90
N ARG A 157 -22.44 -6.36 -8.00
CA ARG A 157 -22.02 -5.99 -6.63
C ARG A 157 -21.50 -7.18 -5.85
N LYS A 158 -22.21 -8.31 -5.92
CA LYS A 158 -21.76 -9.54 -5.27
C LYS A 158 -20.42 -10.00 -5.83
N GLU A 159 -20.22 -10.00 -7.14
CA GLU A 159 -18.93 -10.35 -7.74
C GLU A 159 -17.82 -9.39 -7.34
N PHE A 160 -18.11 -8.09 -7.31
CA PHE A 160 -17.16 -7.07 -6.83
C PHE A 160 -16.68 -7.35 -5.41
N PHE A 161 -17.62 -7.58 -4.47
CA PHE A 161 -17.26 -7.90 -3.09
C PHE A 161 -16.53 -9.25 -2.97
N MET A 162 -16.91 -10.25 -3.76
CA MET A 162 -16.21 -11.54 -3.75
C MET A 162 -14.76 -11.41 -4.26
N ARG A 163 -14.48 -10.52 -5.22
CA ARG A 163 -13.12 -10.22 -5.66
C ARG A 163 -12.31 -9.51 -4.57
N LEU A 164 -12.90 -8.52 -3.89
CA LEU A 164 -12.25 -7.87 -2.73
C LEU A 164 -11.91 -8.89 -1.64
N ILE A 165 -12.84 -9.77 -1.29
CA ILE A 165 -12.59 -10.85 -0.32
C ILE A 165 -11.47 -11.77 -0.84
N GLY A 166 -11.47 -12.10 -2.13
CA GLY A 166 -10.43 -12.89 -2.77
C GLY A 166 -9.04 -12.29 -2.64
N LEU A 167 -8.91 -10.96 -2.68
CA LEU A 167 -7.63 -10.28 -2.41
C LEU A 167 -7.18 -10.51 -0.96
N PHE A 168 -8.07 -10.37 0.01
CA PHE A 168 -7.74 -10.65 1.41
C PHE A 168 -7.38 -12.12 1.65
N ASP A 169 -7.98 -13.05 0.93
CA ASP A 169 -7.67 -14.49 1.02
C ASP A 169 -6.24 -14.82 0.54
N THR A 170 -5.63 -13.95 -0.26
CA THR A 170 -4.23 -14.12 -0.67
C THR A 170 -3.25 -13.79 0.46
N ILE A 171 -3.64 -12.97 1.43
CA ILE A 171 -2.78 -12.57 2.54
C ILE A 171 -2.60 -13.76 3.49
N GLY A 172 -1.37 -14.15 3.71
CA GLY A 172 -1.02 -15.19 4.69
C GLY A 172 -0.80 -14.61 6.07
N LYS A 173 0.26 -13.84 6.22
CA LYS A 173 0.65 -13.18 7.45
C LYS A 173 1.33 -11.85 7.14
N GLY A 174 1.08 -10.85 7.97
CA GLY A 174 1.71 -9.55 7.87
C GLY A 174 1.34 -8.66 9.04
N ASP A 175 2.11 -7.62 9.24
CA ASP A 175 1.84 -6.58 10.23
C ASP A 175 2.26 -5.22 9.69
N VAL A 176 1.62 -4.18 10.20
CA VAL A 176 1.99 -2.78 9.97
C VAL A 176 1.83 -2.02 11.28
N GLU A 177 2.84 -1.27 11.66
CA GLU A 177 2.80 -0.32 12.76
C GLU A 177 3.02 1.10 12.23
N LEU A 178 2.14 2.02 12.61
CA LEU A 178 2.23 3.45 12.37
C LEU A 178 2.55 4.13 13.69
N LEU A 179 3.66 4.85 13.75
CA LEU A 179 4.15 5.51 14.97
C LEU A 179 4.10 7.03 14.81
N GLY A 180 3.70 7.73 15.87
CA GLY A 180 3.71 9.19 15.93
C GLY A 180 2.82 9.86 14.89
N MET A 181 1.63 9.28 14.64
CA MET A 181 0.67 9.86 13.70
C MET A 181 0.14 11.19 14.23
N LYS A 182 0.16 12.22 13.36
CA LYS A 182 -0.49 13.49 13.57
C LYS A 182 -1.46 13.76 12.44
N ILE A 183 -2.61 14.29 12.79
CA ILE A 183 -3.68 14.68 11.87
C ILE A 183 -3.91 16.17 12.02
N GLN A 184 -3.66 16.93 10.97
CA GLN A 184 -3.92 18.36 10.92
C GLN A 184 -5.08 18.60 9.96
N PRO A 185 -6.30 18.88 10.46
CA PRO A 185 -7.41 19.27 9.60
C PRO A 185 -7.06 20.52 8.78
N GLY A 186 -7.63 20.65 7.60
CA GLY A 186 -7.50 21.84 6.76
C GLY A 186 -8.11 23.10 7.41
N ASP A 187 -9.06 22.90 8.31
CA ASP A 187 -9.65 23.94 9.16
C ASP A 187 -8.86 24.02 10.48
N PRO A 188 -8.10 25.09 10.71
CA PRO A 188 -7.27 25.26 11.92
C PRO A 188 -8.07 25.36 13.23
N GLU A 189 -9.39 25.62 13.15
CA GLU A 189 -10.27 25.68 14.34
C GLU A 189 -10.58 24.28 14.90
N LYS A 190 -10.36 23.21 14.12
CA LYS A 190 -10.69 21.84 14.51
C LYS A 190 -9.63 21.14 15.39
N GLY A 191 -8.54 21.81 15.71
CA GLY A 191 -7.48 21.22 16.54
C GLY A 191 -6.65 20.13 15.80
N GLU A 192 -5.58 19.68 16.43
CA GLU A 192 -4.68 18.66 15.93
C GLU A 192 -4.93 17.33 16.67
N GLY A 193 -5.18 16.26 15.91
CA GLY A 193 -5.26 14.91 16.47
C GLY A 193 -3.89 14.22 16.50
N LYS A 194 -3.63 13.45 17.55
CA LYS A 194 -2.40 12.63 17.69
C LYS A 194 -2.74 11.22 18.09
N ILE A 195 -1.96 10.29 17.54
CA ILE A 195 -1.99 8.85 17.88
C ILE A 195 -0.54 8.41 18.03
N ASP A 196 -0.16 7.95 19.21
CA ASP A 196 1.22 7.51 19.46
C ASP A 196 1.56 6.26 18.65
N LYS A 197 0.63 5.30 18.60
CA LYS A 197 0.81 4.05 17.86
C LYS A 197 -0.53 3.50 17.38
N MET A 198 -0.58 3.15 16.11
CA MET A 198 -1.58 2.26 15.53
C MET A 198 -0.88 1.02 15.00
N ALA A 199 -1.40 -0.16 15.32
CA ALA A 199 -0.87 -1.42 14.81
C ALA A 199 -1.99 -2.26 14.22
N MET A 200 -1.70 -2.87 13.07
CA MET A 200 -2.54 -3.87 12.42
C MET A 200 -1.70 -5.12 12.20
N SER A 201 -2.28 -6.27 12.47
CA SER A 201 -1.68 -7.55 12.09
C SER A 201 -2.71 -8.44 11.43
N PHE A 202 -2.27 -9.18 10.45
CA PHE A 202 -3.06 -10.12 9.69
C PHE A 202 -2.42 -11.51 9.80
N ASP A 203 -3.16 -12.50 10.23
CA ASP A 203 -2.71 -13.88 10.31
C ASP A 203 -3.85 -14.83 9.93
N ASN A 204 -3.71 -15.53 8.81
CA ASN A 204 -4.67 -16.53 8.33
C ASN A 204 -6.13 -16.07 8.44
N LYS A 205 -6.49 -14.96 7.78
CA LYS A 205 -7.84 -14.37 7.73
C LYS A 205 -8.30 -13.69 9.03
N LYS A 206 -7.46 -13.60 10.04
CA LYS A 206 -7.74 -12.86 11.26
C LYS A 206 -7.03 -11.51 11.18
N LEU A 207 -7.80 -10.43 11.35
CA LEU A 207 -7.29 -9.07 11.46
C LEU A 207 -7.38 -8.64 12.93
N ASP A 208 -6.24 -8.28 13.50
CA ASP A 208 -6.16 -7.63 14.80
C ASP A 208 -5.72 -6.18 14.62
N MET A 209 -6.39 -5.27 15.31
CA MET A 209 -6.06 -3.83 15.29
C MET A 209 -5.94 -3.30 16.70
N SER A 210 -4.97 -2.43 16.94
CA SER A 210 -4.79 -1.71 18.19
C SER A 210 -4.45 -0.26 17.97
N LEU A 211 -4.92 0.61 18.87
CA LEU A 211 -4.68 2.05 18.86
C LEU A 211 -4.32 2.49 20.28
N ASN A 212 -3.21 3.19 20.43
CA ASN A 212 -2.70 3.68 21.71
C ASN A 212 -2.38 5.18 21.61
N GLY A 213 -2.59 5.89 22.72
CA GLY A 213 -2.18 7.29 22.88
C GLY A 213 -2.94 8.26 21.99
N PHE A 214 -4.29 8.14 21.93
CA PHE A 214 -5.12 9.13 21.22
C PHE A 214 -5.28 10.39 22.05
N SER A 215 -5.06 11.56 21.41
CA SER A 215 -5.40 12.89 21.92
C SER A 215 -5.87 13.80 20.78
N ALA A 216 -6.78 14.73 21.07
CA ALA A 216 -7.33 15.72 20.13
C ALA A 216 -7.49 17.05 20.85
#